data_071f9964cbfa28d78d78ca2a94e04230
#
_entry.id   071f9964cbfa28d78d78ca2a94e04230
#
_cell.length_a   1.000
_cell.length_b   1.000
_cell.length_c   1.000
_cell.angle_alpha   90.00
_cell.angle_beta   90.00
_cell.angle_gamma   90.00
#
_symmetry.space_group_name_H-M   'P 1'
#
loop_
_entity.id
_entity.type
_entity.pdbx_description
1 polymer ?
#
loop_
_entity_poly.entity_id
_entity_poly.type
_entity_poly.pdbx_seq_one_letter_code
_entity_poly.pdbx_strand_id
1 'polypeptide(L)'
;MAALSDEAANFSWLLNNFVKSVPGIRHTLVVSADGLLMAMSDDLDRVSGDQLAAIVSGVSSLNNGASRQLNAGPVRQAIVEMDRAFLFTTTISDGSILAVVAEAICDVGLVGYEMTLLVSRAETTMTPQLIADMRSQLPADGSVNGSLVAGSPLG
;
A
#
# COMPACT_ATOMS: atom_id res chain seq x y z
N MET A 1 17.06 12.38 13.96
CA MET A 1 16.49 11.05 14.19
C MET A 1 15.07 11.13 14.72
N ALA A 2 14.88 11.82 15.81
CA ALA A 2 13.54 11.94 16.37
C ALA A 2 12.57 12.54 15.36
N ALA A 3 13.01 13.52 14.60
CA ALA A 3 12.12 14.15 13.63
C ALA A 3 11.68 13.17 12.53
N LEU A 4 12.61 12.33 12.07
CA LEU A 4 12.27 11.35 11.04
C LEU A 4 11.34 10.29 11.62
N SER A 5 11.57 9.88 12.86
CA SER A 5 10.69 8.91 13.50
C SER A 5 9.29 9.49 13.69
N ASP A 6 9.22 10.78 14.03
CA ASP A 6 7.93 11.43 14.19
C ASP A 6 7.20 11.55 12.86
N GLU A 7 7.92 11.82 11.78
CA GLU A 7 7.32 11.89 10.46
C GLU A 7 6.80 10.53 10.01
N ALA A 8 7.58 9.47 10.25
CA ALA A 8 7.15 8.12 9.92
C ALA A 8 5.93 7.73 10.75
N ALA A 9 5.93 8.07 12.02
CA ALA A 9 4.78 7.80 12.88
C ALA A 9 3.55 8.57 12.40
N ASN A 10 3.73 9.81 11.95
CA ASN A 10 2.64 10.60 11.41
C ASN A 10 2.10 9.99 10.13
N PHE A 11 2.96 9.42 9.29
CA PHE A 11 2.52 8.79 8.06
C PHE A 11 1.71 7.52 8.38
N SER A 12 2.19 6.71 9.31
CA SER A 12 1.44 5.53 9.76
C SER A 12 0.09 5.95 10.35
N TRP A 13 0.08 7.06 11.07
CA TRP A 13 -1.17 7.59 11.62
C TRP A 13 -2.14 7.96 10.49
N LEU A 14 -1.64 8.53 9.39
CA LEU A 14 -2.48 8.87 8.25
C LEU A 14 -3.13 7.62 7.67
N LEU A 15 -2.38 6.53 7.52
CA LEU A 15 -2.92 5.28 7.00
C LEU A 15 -3.98 4.70 7.95
N ASN A 16 -3.69 4.68 9.23
CA ASN A 16 -4.63 4.17 10.22
C ASN A 16 -5.88 5.02 10.31
N ASN A 17 -5.71 6.34 10.23
CA ASN A 17 -6.83 7.25 10.25
C ASN A 17 -7.72 7.05 9.02
N PHE A 18 -7.11 6.79 7.87
CA PHE A 18 -7.85 6.52 6.64
C PHE A 18 -8.73 5.27 6.82
N VAL A 19 -8.17 4.20 7.38
CA VAL A 19 -8.92 2.97 7.63
C VAL A 19 -10.11 3.24 8.57
N LYS A 20 -9.92 4.08 9.57
CA LYS A 20 -10.96 4.35 10.57
C LYS A 20 -12.01 5.31 10.09
N SER A 21 -11.64 6.28 9.28
CA SER A 21 -12.55 7.37 8.93
C SER A 21 -13.32 7.15 7.64
N VAL A 22 -12.87 6.27 6.76
CA VAL A 22 -13.57 6.01 5.51
C VAL A 22 -14.33 4.68 5.64
N PRO A 23 -15.67 4.72 5.59
CA PRO A 23 -16.46 3.51 5.78
C PRO A 23 -16.12 2.42 4.77
N GLY A 24 -15.99 1.20 5.26
CA GLY A 24 -15.74 0.03 4.42
C GLY A 24 -14.28 -0.26 4.14
N ILE A 25 -13.35 0.56 4.57
CA ILE A 25 -11.93 0.28 4.38
C ILE A 25 -11.47 -0.73 5.42
N ARG A 26 -10.75 -1.75 4.96
CA ARG A 26 -10.21 -2.78 5.85
C ARG A 26 -8.73 -2.60 6.09
N HIS A 27 -7.97 -2.40 5.03
CA HIS A 27 -6.51 -2.29 5.13
C HIS A 27 -5.99 -1.26 4.15
N THR A 28 -4.88 -0.64 4.49
CA THR A 28 -4.19 0.32 3.62
C THR A 28 -2.70 0.03 3.71
N LEU A 29 -2.04 0.05 2.56
CA LEU A 29 -0.60 -0.15 2.54
C LEU A 29 0.05 0.70 1.45
N VAL A 30 1.31 1.01 1.63
CA VAL A 30 2.12 1.72 0.64
C VAL A 30 3.26 0.80 0.22
N VAL A 31 3.43 0.67 -1.09
CA VAL A 31 4.38 -0.25 -1.69
C VAL A 31 5.32 0.55 -2.57
N SER A 32 6.62 0.28 -2.49
CA SER A 32 7.59 0.96 -3.33
C SER A 32 7.45 0.51 -4.79
N ALA A 33 8.06 1.27 -5.69
CA ALA A 33 8.00 0.94 -7.12
C ALA A 33 8.57 -0.45 -7.44
N ASP A 34 9.45 -0.95 -6.61
CA ASP A 34 10.06 -2.27 -6.81
C ASP A 34 9.40 -3.37 -5.97
N GLY A 35 8.25 -3.11 -5.42
CA GLY A 35 7.43 -4.15 -4.79
C GLY A 35 7.67 -4.41 -3.32
N LEU A 36 8.39 -3.52 -2.64
CA LEU A 36 8.65 -3.69 -1.22
C LEU A 36 7.64 -2.93 -0.38
N LEU A 37 7.17 -3.56 0.68
CA LEU A 37 6.25 -2.92 1.61
C LEU A 37 6.96 -1.76 2.32
N MET A 38 6.34 -0.60 2.33
CA MET A 38 6.89 0.59 2.97
C MET A 38 6.13 0.97 4.24
N ALA A 39 4.84 0.85 4.23
CA ALA A 39 4.00 1.17 5.38
C ALA A 39 2.67 0.42 5.25
N MET A 40 1.99 0.19 6.36
CA MET A 40 0.69 -0.47 6.34
C MET A 40 -0.12 -0.07 7.57
N SER A 41 -1.43 -0.28 7.51
CA SER A 41 -2.29 -0.07 8.67
C SER A 41 -2.07 -1.18 9.71
N ASP A 42 -2.36 -0.86 10.96
CA ASP A 42 -1.96 -1.68 12.09
C ASP A 42 -2.62 -3.06 12.15
N ASP A 43 -3.80 -3.20 11.61
CA ASP A 43 -4.53 -4.47 11.69
C ASP A 43 -4.14 -5.46 10.61
N LEU A 44 -3.19 -5.13 9.76
CA LEU A 44 -2.67 -6.03 8.75
C LEU A 44 -1.33 -6.59 9.27
N ASP A 45 -1.17 -7.90 9.27
CA ASP A 45 0.07 -8.51 9.74
C ASP A 45 1.16 -8.39 8.67
N ARG A 46 2.41 -8.44 9.09
CA ARG A 46 3.55 -8.20 8.19
C ARG A 46 3.62 -9.22 7.06
N VAL A 47 3.33 -10.48 7.34
CA VAL A 47 3.40 -11.52 6.30
C VAL A 47 2.37 -11.24 5.20
N SER A 48 1.15 -10.93 5.58
CA SER A 48 0.10 -10.58 4.64
C SER A 48 0.43 -9.28 3.90
N GLY A 49 1.00 -8.32 4.61
CA GLY A 49 1.42 -7.06 3.99
C GLY A 49 2.48 -7.26 2.92
N ASP A 50 3.48 -8.10 3.19
CA ASP A 50 4.54 -8.39 2.21
C ASP A 50 3.96 -9.12 0.99
N GLN A 51 3.05 -10.04 1.19
CA GLN A 51 2.40 -10.76 0.10
C GLN A 51 1.55 -9.83 -0.76
N LEU A 52 0.77 -8.97 -0.13
CA LEU A 52 -0.03 -8.00 -0.84
C LEU A 52 0.85 -7.00 -1.60
N ALA A 53 1.97 -6.61 -1.01
CA ALA A 53 2.90 -5.68 -1.67
C ALA A 53 3.40 -6.26 -2.99
N ALA A 54 3.75 -7.54 -3.00
CA ALA A 54 4.20 -8.21 -4.22
C ALA A 54 3.08 -8.28 -5.26
N ILE A 55 1.86 -8.59 -4.83
CA ILE A 55 0.70 -8.66 -5.72
C ILE A 55 0.39 -7.28 -6.31
N VAL A 56 0.35 -6.26 -5.47
CA VAL A 56 0.07 -4.89 -5.89
C VAL A 56 1.10 -4.41 -6.91
N SER A 57 2.37 -4.72 -6.67
CA SER A 57 3.44 -4.36 -7.60
C SER A 57 3.26 -5.07 -8.93
N GLY A 58 2.89 -6.35 -8.92
CA GLY A 58 2.64 -7.12 -10.14
C GLY A 58 1.48 -6.56 -10.94
N VAL A 59 0.36 -6.26 -10.29
CA VAL A 59 -0.81 -5.68 -10.93
C VAL A 59 -0.46 -4.32 -11.54
N SER A 60 0.26 -3.49 -10.81
CA SER A 60 0.68 -2.19 -11.29
C SER A 60 1.58 -2.31 -12.51
N SER A 61 2.51 -3.26 -12.50
CA SER A 61 3.42 -3.50 -13.60
C SER A 61 2.66 -3.91 -14.86
N LEU A 62 1.68 -4.79 -14.72
CA LEU A 62 0.87 -5.24 -15.85
C LEU A 62 0.01 -4.10 -16.41
N ASN A 63 -0.57 -3.30 -15.53
CA ASN A 63 -1.36 -2.15 -15.94
C ASN A 63 -0.50 -1.13 -16.70
N ASN A 64 0.71 -0.90 -16.24
CA ASN A 64 1.62 0.01 -16.93
C ASN A 64 2.03 -0.56 -18.29
N GLY A 65 2.13 -1.87 -18.40
CA GLY A 65 2.35 -2.53 -19.69
C GLY A 65 1.19 -2.27 -20.66
N ALA A 66 -0.04 -2.37 -20.18
CA ALA A 66 -1.21 -2.06 -20.98
C ALA A 66 -1.22 -0.59 -21.42
N SER A 67 -0.86 0.30 -20.51
CA SER A 67 -0.78 1.73 -20.83
C SER A 67 0.20 2.02 -21.95
N ARG A 68 1.35 1.37 -21.90
CA ARG A 68 2.36 1.53 -22.97
C ARG A 68 1.84 0.97 -24.31
N GLN A 69 1.20 -0.18 -24.26
CA GLN A 69 0.65 -0.82 -25.45
C GLN A 69 -0.41 0.08 -26.11
N LEU A 70 -1.20 0.76 -25.31
CA LEU A 70 -2.29 1.60 -25.79
C LEU A 70 -1.86 3.06 -26.01
N ASN A 71 -0.64 3.40 -25.65
CA ASN A 71 -0.14 4.78 -25.66
C ASN A 71 -1.10 5.70 -24.90
N ALA A 72 -1.51 5.23 -23.73
CA ALA A 72 -2.58 5.86 -22.97
C ALA A 72 -2.10 6.77 -21.84
N GLY A 73 -0.79 6.84 -21.60
CA GLY A 73 -0.23 7.66 -20.52
C GLY A 73 -0.21 6.91 -19.20
N PRO A 74 0.30 7.54 -18.14
CA PRO A 74 0.47 6.88 -16.85
C PRO A 74 -0.84 6.35 -16.28
N VAL A 75 -0.79 5.19 -15.68
CA VAL A 75 -1.95 4.61 -14.99
C VAL A 75 -2.14 5.40 -13.69
N ARG A 76 -3.33 5.92 -13.47
CA ARG A 76 -3.62 6.70 -12.26
C ARG A 76 -4.22 5.85 -11.16
N GLN A 77 -5.13 4.97 -11.52
CA GLN A 77 -5.84 4.19 -10.54
C GLN A 77 -6.32 2.89 -11.16
N ALA A 78 -6.32 1.83 -10.39
CA ALA A 78 -6.90 0.57 -10.81
C ALA A 78 -7.81 0.07 -9.69
N ILE A 79 -8.91 -0.57 -10.06
CA ILE A 79 -9.89 -1.10 -9.13
C ILE A 79 -10.16 -2.54 -9.54
N VAL A 80 -9.93 -3.45 -8.61
CA VAL A 80 -10.22 -4.86 -8.80
C VAL A 80 -11.42 -5.21 -7.94
N GLU A 81 -12.51 -5.55 -8.56
CA GLU A 81 -13.72 -5.94 -7.84
C GLU A 81 -13.72 -7.46 -7.68
N MET A 82 -13.91 -7.90 -6.47
CA MET A 82 -14.01 -9.31 -6.12
C MET A 82 -15.38 -9.52 -5.44
N ASP A 83 -15.79 -10.75 -5.29
CA ASP A 83 -17.10 -11.04 -4.69
C ASP A 83 -17.27 -10.40 -3.31
N ARG A 84 -16.23 -10.38 -2.52
CA ARG A 84 -16.33 -9.92 -1.13
C ARG A 84 -15.37 -8.81 -0.76
N ALA A 85 -14.72 -8.21 -1.74
CA ALA A 85 -13.76 -7.14 -1.47
C ALA A 85 -13.45 -6.36 -2.73
N PHE A 86 -12.88 -5.17 -2.53
CA PHE A 86 -12.29 -4.39 -3.61
C PHE A 86 -10.82 -4.18 -3.28
N LEU A 87 -9.99 -4.18 -4.28
CA LEU A 87 -8.60 -3.74 -4.16
C LEU A 87 -8.43 -2.51 -5.05
N PHE A 88 -8.10 -1.39 -4.43
CA PHE A 88 -7.83 -0.15 -5.17
C PHE A 88 -6.33 0.10 -5.14
N THR A 89 -5.77 0.55 -6.24
CA THR A 89 -4.39 1.00 -6.27
C THR A 89 -4.28 2.36 -6.94
N THR A 90 -3.43 3.22 -6.43
CA THR A 90 -3.17 4.55 -6.97
C THR A 90 -1.67 4.81 -6.94
N THR A 91 -1.12 5.32 -8.02
CA THR A 91 0.32 5.61 -8.06
C THR A 91 0.59 6.96 -7.42
N ILE A 92 1.63 7.01 -6.62
CA ILE A 92 2.14 8.23 -6.01
C ILE A 92 3.26 8.75 -6.92
N SER A 93 3.53 10.04 -6.86
CA SER A 93 4.43 10.69 -7.83
C SER A 93 5.87 10.14 -7.85
N ASP A 94 6.32 9.54 -6.76
CA ASP A 94 7.66 8.93 -6.69
C ASP A 94 7.69 7.51 -7.25
N GLY A 95 6.57 7.04 -7.78
CA GLY A 95 6.45 5.68 -8.32
C GLY A 95 5.96 4.66 -7.32
N SER A 96 5.84 5.02 -6.06
CA SER A 96 5.25 4.10 -5.08
C SER A 96 3.73 4.00 -5.29
N ILE A 97 3.13 3.03 -4.65
CA ILE A 97 1.72 2.70 -4.87
C ILE A 97 0.99 2.69 -3.54
N LEU A 98 -0.11 3.41 -3.48
CA LEU A 98 -1.03 3.29 -2.36
C LEU A 98 -2.05 2.21 -2.72
N ALA A 99 -2.21 1.22 -1.87
CA ALA A 99 -3.20 0.16 -2.07
C ALA A 99 -4.18 0.15 -0.91
N VAL A 100 -5.44 -0.03 -1.23
CA VAL A 100 -6.52 -0.05 -0.25
C VAL A 100 -7.38 -1.28 -0.48
N VAL A 101 -7.63 -2.03 0.59
CA VAL A 101 -8.56 -3.17 0.57
C VAL A 101 -9.84 -2.70 1.23
N ALA A 102 -10.95 -2.83 0.54
CA ALA A 102 -12.25 -2.40 1.04
C ALA A 102 -13.28 -3.52 0.94
N GLU A 103 -14.32 -3.41 1.76
CA GLU A 103 -15.40 -4.38 1.75
C GLU A 103 -16.26 -4.20 0.50
N ALA A 104 -16.93 -5.27 0.10
CA ALA A 104 -17.78 -5.24 -1.10
C ALA A 104 -18.89 -4.19 -1.04
N ILE A 105 -19.29 -3.81 0.16
CA ILE A 105 -20.37 -2.83 0.32
C ILE A 105 -19.84 -1.39 0.39
N CYS A 106 -18.56 -1.17 0.17
CA CYS A 106 -18.02 0.17 0.25
C CYS A 106 -18.57 1.06 -0.86
N ASP A 107 -18.51 2.37 -0.65
CA ASP A 107 -18.82 3.34 -1.69
C ASP A 107 -17.56 3.56 -2.53
N VAL A 108 -17.54 2.97 -3.71
CA VAL A 108 -16.34 2.99 -4.59
C VAL A 108 -15.92 4.42 -4.93
N GLY A 109 -16.91 5.30 -5.20
CA GLY A 109 -16.59 6.69 -5.53
C GLY A 109 -15.96 7.43 -4.35
N LEU A 110 -16.48 7.20 -3.15
CA LEU A 110 -15.95 7.82 -1.95
C LEU A 110 -14.55 7.32 -1.67
N VAL A 111 -14.32 6.02 -1.76
CA VAL A 111 -12.99 5.45 -1.52
C VAL A 111 -11.98 6.04 -2.50
N GLY A 112 -12.31 6.09 -3.78
CA GLY A 112 -11.40 6.65 -4.79
C GLY A 112 -11.09 8.12 -4.52
N TYR A 113 -12.10 8.90 -4.12
CA TYR A 113 -11.91 10.31 -3.81
C TYR A 113 -10.99 10.48 -2.59
N GLU A 114 -11.26 9.74 -1.54
CA GLU A 114 -10.47 9.82 -0.31
C GLU A 114 -9.02 9.36 -0.54
N MET A 115 -8.82 8.37 -1.41
CA MET A 115 -7.48 7.95 -1.79
C MET A 115 -6.72 9.08 -2.49
N THR A 116 -7.38 9.82 -3.35
CA THR A 116 -6.76 10.95 -4.03
C THR A 116 -6.29 12.00 -3.02
N LEU A 117 -7.10 12.27 -2.00
CA LEU A 117 -6.71 13.19 -0.94
C LEU A 117 -5.53 12.66 -0.14
N LEU A 118 -5.53 11.37 0.17
CA LEU A 118 -4.46 10.75 0.92
C LEU A 118 -3.14 10.79 0.15
N VAL A 119 -3.20 10.54 -1.16
CA VAL A 119 -2.01 10.61 -2.03
C VAL A 119 -1.44 12.03 -2.02
N SER A 120 -2.29 13.05 -2.11
CA SER A 120 -1.82 14.43 -2.07
C SER A 120 -1.06 14.75 -0.79
N ARG A 121 -1.49 14.19 0.32
CA ARG A 121 -0.79 14.38 1.59
C ARG A 121 0.51 13.61 1.62
N ALA A 122 0.50 12.38 1.10
CA ALA A 122 1.69 11.53 1.09
C ALA A 122 2.80 12.15 0.22
N GLU A 123 2.42 12.72 -0.90
CA GLU A 123 3.41 13.30 -1.84
C GLU A 123 4.23 14.42 -1.22
N THR A 124 3.68 15.13 -0.26
CA THR A 124 4.41 16.23 0.37
C THR A 124 5.38 15.76 1.43
N THR A 125 5.31 14.48 1.83
CA THR A 125 6.15 13.97 2.92
C THR A 125 7.09 12.85 2.49
N MET A 126 6.93 12.33 1.28
CA MET A 126 7.74 11.18 0.84
C MET A 126 9.14 11.64 0.44
N THR A 127 10.08 11.43 1.34
CA THR A 127 11.50 11.68 1.08
C THR A 127 12.25 10.36 1.18
N PRO A 128 13.45 10.24 0.58
CA PRO A 128 14.24 9.02 0.73
C PRO A 128 14.51 8.65 2.18
N GLN A 129 14.75 9.63 3.04
CA GLN A 129 14.97 9.36 4.44
C GLN A 129 13.70 8.88 5.12
N LEU A 130 12.57 9.49 4.81
CA LEU A 130 11.31 9.07 5.39
C LEU A 130 10.98 7.65 4.96
N ILE A 131 11.21 7.31 3.70
CA ILE A 131 10.98 5.97 3.20
C ILE A 131 11.80 4.96 3.99
N ALA A 132 13.08 5.22 4.18
CA ALA A 132 13.94 4.32 4.93
C ALA A 132 13.47 4.20 6.39
N ASP A 133 13.07 5.31 6.99
CA ASP A 133 12.61 5.32 8.37
C ASP A 133 11.29 4.55 8.52
N MET A 134 10.38 4.69 7.57
CA MET A 134 9.12 3.95 7.59
C MET A 134 9.39 2.45 7.54
N ARG A 135 10.32 2.01 6.71
CA ARG A 135 10.65 0.59 6.63
C ARG A 135 11.18 0.06 7.95
N SER A 136 11.99 0.86 8.63
CA SER A 136 12.57 0.42 9.90
C SER A 136 11.52 0.32 11.00
N GLN A 137 10.37 0.95 10.83
CA GLN A 137 9.30 0.92 11.81
C GLN A 137 8.25 -0.15 11.53
N LEU A 138 8.36 -0.90 10.44
CA LEU A 138 7.48 -2.00 10.19
C LEU A 138 7.71 -3.09 11.25
N PRO A 139 6.67 -3.82 11.64
CA PRO A 139 6.84 -4.90 12.61
C PRO A 139 7.80 -5.96 12.08
N ALA A 140 8.46 -6.65 12.99
CA ALA A 140 9.36 -7.71 12.61
C ALA A 140 8.58 -8.70 11.79
N ASP A 141 9.19 -9.14 10.69
CA ASP A 141 8.51 -10.07 9.87
C ASP A 141 8.62 -11.43 10.56
N GLY A 142 7.55 -12.13 10.49
CA GLY A 142 7.52 -13.39 11.18
C GLY A 142 8.47 -14.41 10.64
N SER A 143 9.03 -14.04 9.52
CA SER A 143 9.90 -14.99 8.87
C SER A 143 11.10 -15.27 9.75
N VAL A 144 11.20 -14.44 10.68
CA VAL A 144 12.33 -14.68 11.52
C VAL A 144 12.08 -16.03 12.08
N ASN A 145 10.85 -16.17 12.35
CA ASN A 145 10.53 -17.52 12.84
C ASN A 145 10.26 -18.24 11.64
N GLY A 146 9.94 -17.54 10.77
CA GLY A 146 9.52 -18.22 9.72
C GLY A 146 10.60 -18.82 8.96
N SER A 147 11.68 -18.47 9.24
CA SER A 147 12.73 -19.08 8.50
C SER A 147 12.37 -20.51 8.34
N LEU A 148 11.64 -20.80 9.20
CA LEU A 148 11.33 -22.17 9.10
C LEU A 148 10.35 -22.25 8.09
N VAL A 149 9.61 -21.39 8.13
CA VAL A 149 8.61 -21.54 7.19
C VAL A 149 9.19 -21.60 5.92
N ALA A 150 9.97 -20.77 5.85
CA ALA A 150 10.49 -20.75 4.62
C ALA A 150 10.52 -22.06 4.14
N GLY A 151 10.87 -22.57 4.80
CA GLY A 151 11.02 -23.72 4.27
C GLY A 151 9.86 -24.25 3.76
N SER A 152 9.23 -24.15 4.24
CA SER A 152 8.35 -24.76 3.88
C SER A 152 7.96 -24.86 2.84
N PRO A 153 8.14 -25.19 2.58
CA PRO A 153 7.93 -25.56 1.65
C PRO A 153 7.28 -25.31 0.81
N LEU A 154 7.02 -24.97 0.89
CA LEU A 154 6.47 -24.69 0.06
C LEU A 154 6.84 -25.16 -0.67
N GLY A 155 7.23 -25.49 -0.15
CA GLY A 155 7.47 -26.14 -0.67
C GLY A 155 7.38 -26.05 -0.76
#